data_64de9dcf2219a6ad2d283a7b1ce99d57
#
_entry.id   64de9dcf2219a6ad2d283a7b1ce99d57
#
_cell.length_a   1.000
_cell.length_b   1.000
_cell.length_c   1.000
_cell.angle_alpha   90.00
_cell.angle_beta   90.00
_cell.angle_gamma   90.00
#
_symmetry.space_group_name_H-M   'P 1'
#
loop_
_entity.id
_entity.type
_entity.pdbx_description
1 polymer ?
#
loop_
_entity_poly.entity_id
_entity_poly.type
_entity_poly.pdbx_seq_one_letter_code
_entity_poly.pdbx_strand_id
1 'polypeptide(L)'
;MNSVTDLVVDGAAGFVLAGGQSSRMGSDKALIELNGAPLIVHALNILRSAGLTATIAGARSDLSAYAPIVDDAGLGPLSGICAALASAEAEYAVFLSIDMPLLPPSLIPVLLQHARITESVITVPSVNGFAQTFPSVVQRAALPVLQSELDSGNDGCFSAFRAAATHLDEPLTIVAVENLVQAGQLQHPDSLPVAFWFLNVNASADLDRACSLLAAHRAI
;
A
#
# COMPACT_ATOMS: atom_id res chain seq x y z
N MET A 1 18.69 -18.38 10.21
CA MET A 1 18.12 -17.07 9.84
C MET A 1 16.95 -17.38 8.94
N ASN A 2 15.73 -17.18 9.43
CA ASN A 2 14.55 -17.39 8.59
C ASN A 2 14.57 -16.31 7.50
N SER A 3 14.48 -16.73 6.26
CA SER A 3 14.33 -15.83 5.12
C SER A 3 12.97 -15.10 5.23
N VAL A 4 12.89 -13.85 4.74
CA VAL A 4 11.61 -13.12 4.67
C VAL A 4 10.56 -13.90 3.87
N THR A 5 10.99 -14.80 2.97
CA THR A 5 10.13 -15.74 2.22
C THR A 5 9.36 -16.75 3.08
N ASP A 6 9.77 -16.94 4.35
CA ASP A 6 9.08 -17.87 5.27
C ASP A 6 7.97 -17.16 6.09
N LEU A 7 7.72 -15.87 5.86
CA LEU A 7 6.67 -15.12 6.55
C LEU A 7 5.30 -15.49 5.98
N VAL A 8 4.48 -16.06 6.85
CA VAL A 8 3.11 -16.44 6.50
C VAL A 8 2.23 -15.19 6.51
N VAL A 9 1.52 -14.94 5.41
CA VAL A 9 0.56 -13.82 5.27
C VAL A 9 -0.89 -14.26 5.51
N ASP A 10 -1.09 -15.46 6.07
CA ASP A 10 -2.41 -16.01 6.38
C ASP A 10 -3.22 -15.08 7.28
N GLY A 11 -4.51 -14.98 7.03
CA GLY A 11 -5.41 -14.10 7.78
C GLY A 11 -5.26 -12.62 7.47
N ALA A 12 -4.60 -12.26 6.35
CA ALA A 12 -4.54 -10.90 5.83
C ALA A 12 -5.11 -10.81 4.40
N ALA A 13 -5.71 -9.68 4.07
CA ALA A 13 -6.22 -9.37 2.74
C ALA A 13 -5.43 -8.19 2.13
N GLY A 14 -5.27 -8.18 0.79
CA GLY A 14 -4.55 -7.12 0.08
C GLY A 14 -5.48 -6.27 -0.78
N PHE A 15 -5.34 -4.95 -0.66
CA PHE A 15 -6.15 -3.99 -1.41
C PHE A 15 -5.27 -2.94 -2.10
N VAL A 16 -5.57 -2.67 -3.38
CA VAL A 16 -5.01 -1.55 -4.14
C VAL A 16 -6.04 -0.43 -4.16
N LEU A 17 -5.68 0.71 -3.60
CA LEU A 17 -6.52 1.91 -3.63
C LEU A 17 -6.41 2.55 -5.01
N ALA A 18 -7.48 2.45 -5.80
CA ALA A 18 -7.58 2.99 -7.15
C ALA A 18 -8.63 4.10 -7.28
N GLY A 19 -9.09 4.66 -6.17
CA GLY A 19 -10.06 5.74 -6.13
C GLY A 19 -9.48 7.06 -6.65
N GLY A 20 -10.32 7.84 -7.34
CA GLY A 20 -10.01 9.14 -7.88
C GLY A 20 -9.61 9.10 -9.36
N GLN A 21 -10.39 9.80 -10.19
CA GLN A 21 -9.99 10.09 -11.57
C GLN A 21 -8.90 11.15 -11.55
N SER A 22 -7.65 10.72 -11.74
CA SER A 22 -6.51 11.64 -11.83
C SER A 22 -6.52 12.39 -13.17
N SER A 23 -7.19 13.53 -13.23
CA SER A 23 -7.24 14.38 -14.43
C SER A 23 -5.94 15.11 -14.74
N ARG A 24 -4.94 15.08 -13.86
CA ARG A 24 -3.71 15.88 -13.98
C ARG A 24 -2.77 15.42 -15.10
N MET A 25 -2.84 14.16 -15.52
CA MET A 25 -2.00 13.61 -16.59
C MET A 25 -2.74 13.47 -17.92
N GLY A 26 -3.99 13.93 -18.04
CA GLY A 26 -4.79 13.80 -19.26
C GLY A 26 -5.17 12.36 -19.63
N SER A 27 -4.73 11.37 -18.83
CA SER A 27 -5.01 9.94 -18.97
C SER A 27 -5.29 9.33 -17.60
N ASP A 28 -5.98 8.20 -17.61
CA ASP A 28 -6.29 7.45 -16.40
C ASP A 28 -5.00 6.87 -15.78
N LYS A 29 -4.66 7.34 -14.58
CA LYS A 29 -3.44 6.96 -13.87
C LYS A 29 -3.30 5.43 -13.71
N ALA A 30 -4.39 4.71 -13.47
CA ALA A 30 -4.36 3.26 -13.30
C ALA A 30 -3.88 2.52 -14.55
N LEU A 31 -4.15 3.10 -15.73
CA LEU A 31 -3.85 2.52 -17.04
C LEU A 31 -2.56 3.05 -17.67
N ILE A 32 -1.86 3.97 -16.99
CA ILE A 32 -0.54 4.43 -17.45
C ILE A 32 0.44 3.26 -17.42
N GLU A 33 1.15 3.05 -18.52
CA GLU A 33 2.10 1.95 -18.66
C GLU A 33 3.49 2.30 -18.12
N LEU A 34 4.02 1.45 -17.25
CA LEU A 34 5.41 1.40 -16.84
C LEU A 34 6.02 0.08 -17.34
N ASN A 35 7.03 0.15 -18.20
CA ASN A 35 7.68 -1.04 -18.79
C ASN A 35 6.69 -2.03 -19.43
N GLY A 36 5.67 -1.54 -20.13
CA GLY A 36 4.70 -2.36 -20.87
C GLY A 36 3.58 -2.98 -20.03
N ALA A 37 3.42 -2.56 -18.79
CA ALA A 37 2.30 -2.97 -17.94
C ALA A 37 1.65 -1.76 -17.24
N PRO A 38 0.31 -1.69 -17.14
CA PRO A 38 -0.39 -0.64 -16.42
C PRO A 38 0.01 -0.56 -14.93
N LEU A 39 -0.01 0.64 -14.33
CA LEU A 39 0.32 0.84 -12.91
C LEU A 39 -0.54 -0.02 -11.98
N ILE A 40 -1.83 -0.23 -12.32
CA ILE A 40 -2.69 -1.12 -11.55
C ILE A 40 -2.16 -2.55 -11.51
N VAL A 41 -1.58 -3.05 -12.60
CA VAL A 41 -0.99 -4.39 -12.67
C VAL A 41 0.25 -4.48 -11.80
N HIS A 42 1.10 -3.45 -11.79
CA HIS A 42 2.26 -3.39 -10.89
C HIS A 42 1.84 -3.47 -9.43
N ALA A 43 0.87 -2.66 -9.00
CA ALA A 43 0.38 -2.66 -7.62
C ALA A 43 -0.24 -4.01 -7.21
N LEU A 44 -1.08 -4.60 -8.08
CA LEU A 44 -1.65 -5.93 -7.85
C LEU A 44 -0.57 -7.02 -7.74
N ASN A 45 0.46 -6.95 -8.58
CA ASN A 45 1.55 -7.92 -8.57
C ASN A 45 2.43 -7.81 -7.30
N ILE A 46 2.59 -6.62 -6.72
CA ILE A 46 3.27 -6.46 -5.42
C ILE A 46 2.54 -7.26 -4.35
N LEU A 47 1.22 -7.14 -4.23
CA LEU A 47 0.42 -7.90 -3.26
C LEU A 47 0.45 -9.40 -3.53
N ARG A 48 0.25 -9.82 -4.79
CA ARG A 48 0.28 -11.23 -5.19
C ARG A 48 1.64 -11.88 -4.93
N SER A 49 2.73 -11.17 -5.23
CA SER A 49 4.10 -11.64 -4.97
C SER A 49 4.42 -11.69 -3.48
N ALA A 50 3.73 -10.92 -2.66
CA ALA A 50 3.79 -11.01 -1.20
C ALA A 50 2.93 -12.16 -0.63
N GLY A 51 2.21 -12.92 -1.45
CA GLY A 51 1.36 -14.05 -1.05
C GLY A 51 -0.07 -13.67 -0.68
N LEU A 52 -0.51 -12.43 -0.93
CA LEU A 52 -1.86 -11.97 -0.64
C LEU A 52 -2.80 -12.13 -1.85
N THR A 53 -4.08 -12.38 -1.56
CA THR A 53 -5.13 -12.07 -2.54
C THR A 53 -5.16 -10.56 -2.77
N ALA A 54 -5.31 -10.15 -4.04
CA ALA A 54 -5.29 -8.75 -4.40
C ALA A 54 -6.65 -8.31 -4.94
N THR A 55 -7.26 -7.32 -4.29
CA THR A 55 -8.55 -6.71 -4.62
C THR A 55 -8.36 -5.22 -4.87
N ILE A 56 -9.15 -4.63 -5.74
CA ILE A 56 -9.17 -3.18 -5.99
C ILE A 56 -10.22 -2.56 -5.08
N ALA A 57 -9.85 -1.50 -4.34
CA ALA A 57 -10.78 -0.72 -3.55
C ALA A 57 -10.95 0.68 -4.18
N GLY A 58 -12.19 1.01 -4.56
CA GLY A 58 -12.55 2.26 -5.22
C GLY A 58 -13.68 2.09 -6.23
N ALA A 59 -14.36 3.19 -6.56
CA ALA A 59 -15.46 3.25 -7.54
C ALA A 59 -14.92 3.13 -9.00
N ARG A 60 -14.34 1.96 -9.33
CA ARG A 60 -13.58 1.70 -10.56
C ARG A 60 -14.00 0.39 -11.23
N SER A 61 -15.30 0.27 -11.54
CA SER A 61 -15.86 -0.92 -12.23
C SER A 61 -15.18 -1.23 -13.57
N ASP A 62 -14.59 -0.24 -14.22
CA ASP A 62 -13.78 -0.35 -15.43
C ASP A 62 -12.49 -1.18 -15.25
N LEU A 63 -11.97 -1.31 -14.02
CA LEU A 63 -10.79 -2.11 -13.69
C LEU A 63 -11.11 -3.57 -13.34
N SER A 64 -12.37 -4.02 -13.43
CA SER A 64 -12.81 -5.37 -13.06
C SER A 64 -12.11 -6.50 -13.83
N ALA A 65 -11.57 -6.21 -15.00
CA ALA A 65 -10.77 -7.17 -15.78
C ALA A 65 -9.41 -7.52 -15.11
N TYR A 66 -8.90 -6.71 -14.20
CA TYR A 66 -7.60 -6.90 -13.55
C TYR A 66 -7.69 -7.64 -12.21
N ALA A 67 -8.73 -7.36 -11.41
CA ALA A 67 -8.98 -7.98 -10.12
C ALA A 67 -10.43 -7.74 -9.65
N PRO A 68 -10.93 -8.49 -8.63
CA PRO A 68 -12.18 -8.16 -7.95
C PRO A 68 -12.17 -6.73 -7.42
N ILE A 69 -13.35 -6.11 -7.36
CA ILE A 69 -13.51 -4.72 -6.91
C ILE A 69 -14.39 -4.69 -5.68
N VAL A 70 -13.96 -3.92 -4.69
CA VAL A 70 -14.80 -3.41 -3.61
C VAL A 70 -15.13 -1.97 -3.95
N ASP A 71 -16.37 -1.71 -4.26
CA ASP A 71 -16.86 -0.38 -4.58
C ASP A 71 -16.97 0.48 -3.32
N ASP A 72 -16.73 1.78 -3.46
CA ASP A 72 -16.79 2.74 -2.37
C ASP A 72 -17.65 3.95 -2.74
N ALA A 73 -17.80 4.90 -1.80
CA ALA A 73 -18.56 6.13 -2.05
C ALA A 73 -17.81 7.16 -2.93
N GLY A 74 -16.58 6.87 -3.38
CA GLY A 74 -15.78 7.79 -4.19
C GLY A 74 -15.27 9.03 -3.44
N LEU A 75 -15.23 8.99 -2.11
CA LEU A 75 -14.83 10.11 -1.24
C LEU A 75 -13.33 10.10 -0.92
N GLY A 76 -12.52 9.54 -1.80
CA GLY A 76 -11.07 9.49 -1.63
C GLY A 76 -10.54 8.18 -1.02
N PRO A 77 -9.23 8.11 -0.72
CA PRO A 77 -8.59 6.85 -0.29
C PRO A 77 -9.14 6.28 1.02
N LEU A 78 -9.54 7.12 1.97
CA LEU A 78 -10.11 6.68 3.24
C LEU A 78 -11.44 5.95 3.05
N SER A 79 -12.27 6.40 2.11
CA SER A 79 -13.51 5.72 1.72
C SER A 79 -13.23 4.30 1.21
N GLY A 80 -12.21 4.16 0.33
CA GLY A 80 -11.78 2.85 -0.16
C GLY A 80 -11.27 1.94 0.95
N ILE A 81 -10.54 2.48 1.95
CA ILE A 81 -10.08 1.73 3.12
C ILE A 81 -11.27 1.22 3.94
N CYS A 82 -12.24 2.09 4.24
CA CYS A 82 -13.43 1.72 5.01
C CYS A 82 -14.25 0.62 4.30
N ALA A 83 -14.52 0.79 3.00
CA ALA A 83 -15.23 -0.20 2.20
C ALA A 83 -14.50 -1.56 2.16
N ALA A 84 -13.17 -1.53 1.98
CA ALA A 84 -12.34 -2.72 1.97
C ALA A 84 -12.37 -3.46 3.32
N LEU A 85 -12.19 -2.74 4.45
CA LEU A 85 -12.25 -3.32 5.79
C LEU A 85 -13.64 -3.89 6.12
N ALA A 86 -14.71 -3.25 5.64
CA ALA A 86 -16.07 -3.75 5.81
C ALA A 86 -16.32 -5.05 5.04
N SER A 87 -15.71 -5.21 3.86
CA SER A 87 -15.82 -6.37 3.01
C SER A 87 -14.92 -7.55 3.42
N ALA A 88 -13.82 -7.26 4.14
CA ALA A 88 -12.83 -8.26 4.49
C ALA A 88 -13.26 -9.08 5.72
N GLU A 89 -13.05 -10.41 5.66
CA GLU A 89 -13.14 -11.28 6.84
C GLU A 89 -11.82 -11.33 7.61
N ALA A 90 -10.72 -10.99 6.94
CA ALA A 90 -9.37 -10.99 7.50
C ALA A 90 -9.22 -10.01 8.66
N GLU A 91 -8.39 -10.37 9.66
CA GLU A 91 -8.07 -9.53 10.80
C GLU A 91 -7.27 -8.29 10.39
N TYR A 92 -6.33 -8.48 9.45
CA TYR A 92 -5.48 -7.41 8.91
C TYR A 92 -5.74 -7.20 7.43
N ALA A 93 -5.73 -5.94 7.01
CA ALA A 93 -5.76 -5.55 5.60
C ALA A 93 -4.52 -4.73 5.24
N VAL A 94 -3.93 -5.04 4.10
CA VAL A 94 -2.80 -4.32 3.52
C VAL A 94 -3.32 -3.41 2.43
N PHE A 95 -2.99 -2.13 2.51
CA PHE A 95 -3.37 -1.12 1.52
C PHE A 95 -2.17 -0.61 0.76
N LEU A 96 -2.25 -0.64 -0.56
CA LEU A 96 -1.30 -0.02 -1.48
C LEU A 96 -1.97 1.09 -2.28
N SER A 97 -1.24 2.16 -2.56
CA SER A 97 -1.63 3.12 -3.60
C SER A 97 -1.10 2.65 -4.97
N ILE A 98 -1.88 2.88 -6.04
CA ILE A 98 -1.50 2.50 -7.40
C ILE A 98 -0.26 3.22 -7.93
N ASP A 99 0.13 4.32 -7.31
CA ASP A 99 1.18 5.22 -7.76
C ASP A 99 2.59 4.89 -7.24
N MET A 100 2.74 3.79 -6.51
CA MET A 100 4.02 3.35 -5.94
C MET A 100 4.53 2.05 -6.61
N PRO A 101 4.85 2.05 -7.91
CA PRO A 101 5.18 0.82 -8.64
C PRO A 101 6.55 0.21 -8.30
N LEU A 102 7.39 0.94 -7.56
CA LEU A 102 8.77 0.52 -7.22
C LEU A 102 8.88 -0.09 -5.82
N LEU A 103 7.78 -0.36 -5.13
CA LEU A 103 7.83 -1.01 -3.82
C LEU A 103 8.27 -2.49 -3.94
N PRO A 104 9.25 -2.95 -3.15
CA PRO A 104 9.59 -4.37 -3.12
C PRO A 104 8.47 -5.18 -2.47
N PRO A 105 8.01 -6.28 -3.09
CA PRO A 105 6.98 -7.14 -2.50
C PRO A 105 7.33 -7.68 -1.11
N SER A 106 8.63 -7.87 -0.83
CA SER A 106 9.13 -8.34 0.47
C SER A 106 8.86 -7.40 1.64
N LEU A 107 8.57 -6.11 1.38
CA LEU A 107 8.19 -5.16 2.43
C LEU A 107 6.86 -5.53 3.09
N ILE A 108 5.91 -6.06 2.32
CA ILE A 108 4.54 -6.35 2.79
C ILE A 108 4.51 -7.37 3.94
N PRO A 109 5.09 -8.59 3.80
CA PRO A 109 5.09 -9.54 4.90
C PRO A 109 5.85 -9.05 6.12
N VAL A 110 6.88 -8.21 5.95
CA VAL A 110 7.60 -7.60 7.08
C VAL A 110 6.70 -6.64 7.85
N LEU A 111 5.95 -5.77 7.17
CA LEU A 111 4.98 -4.87 7.84
C LEU A 111 3.89 -5.66 8.57
N LEU A 112 3.36 -6.73 7.96
CA LEU A 112 2.38 -7.62 8.59
C LEU A 112 2.96 -8.29 9.84
N GLN A 113 4.20 -8.76 9.79
CA GLN A 113 4.87 -9.34 10.95
C GLN A 113 5.01 -8.32 12.09
N HIS A 114 5.43 -7.10 11.76
CA HIS A 114 5.50 -6.03 12.76
C HIS A 114 4.13 -5.73 13.37
N ALA A 115 3.08 -5.59 12.54
CA ALA A 115 1.72 -5.36 13.02
C ALA A 115 1.28 -6.42 14.05
N ARG A 116 1.55 -7.69 13.75
CA ARG A 116 1.19 -8.82 14.62
C ARG A 116 2.00 -8.87 15.92
N ILE A 117 3.33 -8.66 15.84
CA ILE A 117 4.23 -8.71 17.01
C ILE A 117 3.91 -7.56 17.97
N THR A 118 3.59 -6.39 17.44
CA THR A 118 3.30 -5.20 18.25
C THR A 118 1.81 -5.03 18.56
N GLU A 119 0.97 -5.95 18.04
CA GLU A 119 -0.51 -5.88 18.17
C GLU A 119 -1.07 -4.52 17.71
N SER A 120 -0.42 -3.93 16.70
CA SER A 120 -0.74 -2.57 16.26
C SER A 120 -2.01 -2.52 15.44
N VAL A 121 -2.88 -1.57 15.77
CA VAL A 121 -4.06 -1.28 14.97
C VAL A 121 -3.70 -0.70 13.60
N ILE A 122 -2.58 0.03 13.52
CA ILE A 122 -2.02 0.58 12.29
C ILE A 122 -0.50 0.34 12.26
N THR A 123 0.02 -0.13 11.12
CA THR A 123 1.46 -0.20 10.87
C THR A 123 1.79 0.42 9.53
N VAL A 124 2.73 1.34 9.52
CA VAL A 124 3.20 2.05 8.32
C VAL A 124 4.72 2.08 8.26
N PRO A 125 5.34 2.12 7.06
CA PRO A 125 6.78 2.31 6.94
C PRO A 125 7.18 3.77 7.13
N SER A 126 8.46 4.00 7.42
CA SER A 126 9.09 5.31 7.28
C SER A 126 10.37 5.23 6.44
N VAL A 127 10.66 6.33 5.74
CA VAL A 127 11.89 6.53 4.96
C VAL A 127 12.42 7.93 5.22
N ASN A 128 13.72 8.06 5.45
CA ASN A 128 14.37 9.32 5.80
C ASN A 128 13.71 10.02 7.03
N GLY A 129 13.21 9.23 7.97
CA GLY A 129 12.52 9.73 9.17
C GLY A 129 11.08 10.19 8.95
N PHE A 130 10.52 10.07 7.73
CA PHE A 130 9.16 10.45 7.40
C PHE A 130 8.27 9.23 7.24
N ALA A 131 7.18 9.14 8.02
CA ALA A 131 6.18 8.10 7.86
C ALA A 131 5.51 8.19 6.47
N GLN A 132 5.36 7.02 5.83
CA GLN A 132 4.65 6.88 4.56
C GLN A 132 3.27 6.32 4.85
N THR A 133 2.21 6.99 4.36
CA THR A 133 0.85 6.52 4.58
C THR A 133 0.60 5.15 3.95
N PHE A 134 1.26 4.87 2.82
CA PHE A 134 1.18 3.61 2.10
C PHE A 134 2.60 3.07 1.78
N PRO A 135 2.77 1.73 1.75
CA PRO A 135 1.79 0.70 2.13
C PRO A 135 1.43 0.80 3.61
N SER A 136 0.19 0.48 3.96
CA SER A 136 -0.23 0.39 5.36
C SER A 136 -0.83 -0.97 5.67
N VAL A 137 -0.61 -1.45 6.90
CA VAL A 137 -1.32 -2.57 7.48
C VAL A 137 -2.31 -2.00 8.48
N VAL A 138 -3.57 -2.33 8.32
CA VAL A 138 -4.66 -1.83 9.16
C VAL A 138 -5.42 -3.00 9.75
N GLN A 139 -5.56 -3.03 11.06
CA GLN A 139 -6.38 -4.01 11.75
C GLN A 139 -7.87 -3.67 11.54
N ARG A 140 -8.68 -4.69 11.31
CA ARG A 140 -10.12 -4.53 11.06
C ARG A 140 -10.85 -3.78 12.18
N ALA A 141 -10.36 -3.89 13.41
CA ALA A 141 -10.89 -3.17 14.57
C ALA A 141 -10.86 -1.64 14.42
N ALA A 142 -10.03 -1.09 13.52
CA ALA A 142 -9.98 0.33 13.23
C ALA A 142 -11.23 0.85 12.49
N LEU A 143 -11.97 -0.01 11.79
CA LEU A 143 -13.06 0.39 10.88
C LEU A 143 -14.07 1.37 11.51
N PRO A 144 -14.62 1.17 12.72
CA PRO A 144 -15.61 2.10 13.26
C PRO A 144 -15.07 3.52 13.44
N VAL A 145 -13.80 3.65 13.83
CA VAL A 145 -13.16 4.96 14.03
C VAL A 145 -12.85 5.60 12.69
N LEU A 146 -12.28 4.85 11.72
CA LEU A 146 -12.01 5.36 10.38
C LEU A 146 -13.29 5.81 9.67
N GLN A 147 -14.39 5.10 9.85
CA GLN A 147 -15.69 5.49 9.31
C GLN A 147 -16.20 6.79 9.96
N SER A 148 -16.07 6.93 11.28
CA SER A 148 -16.44 8.17 11.99
C SER A 148 -15.62 9.38 11.53
N GLU A 149 -14.31 9.19 11.27
CA GLU A 149 -13.46 10.26 10.72
C GLU A 149 -13.92 10.66 9.32
N LEU A 150 -14.22 9.69 8.46
CA LEU A 150 -14.75 9.92 7.10
C LEU A 150 -16.09 10.67 7.16
N ASP A 151 -17.01 10.24 8.01
CA ASP A 151 -18.34 10.84 8.16
C ASP A 151 -18.27 12.28 8.70
N SER A 152 -17.22 12.58 9.46
CA SER A 152 -16.92 13.93 9.98
C SER A 152 -16.22 14.83 8.97
N GLY A 153 -15.94 14.34 7.76
CA GLY A 153 -15.26 15.08 6.69
C GLY A 153 -13.73 15.09 6.81
N ASN A 154 -13.15 14.30 7.69
CA ASN A 154 -11.71 14.10 7.75
C ASN A 154 -11.32 12.96 6.80
N ASP A 155 -10.93 13.30 5.57
CA ASP A 155 -10.57 12.36 4.50
C ASP A 155 -9.07 11.99 4.44
N GLY A 156 -8.27 12.61 5.31
CA GLY A 156 -6.82 12.37 5.40
C GLY A 156 -6.49 11.03 6.04
N CYS A 157 -5.99 10.05 5.28
CA CYS A 157 -5.71 8.70 5.78
C CYS A 157 -4.79 8.69 7.02
N PHE A 158 -3.67 9.44 7.00
CA PHE A 158 -2.73 9.40 8.12
C PHE A 158 -3.28 10.04 9.39
N SER A 159 -4.10 11.11 9.27
CA SER A 159 -4.80 11.71 10.41
C SER A 159 -5.84 10.74 10.99
N ALA A 160 -6.61 10.07 10.13
CA ALA A 160 -7.57 9.05 10.55
C ALA A 160 -6.88 7.83 11.21
N PHE A 161 -5.72 7.41 10.72
CA PHE A 161 -4.90 6.35 11.33
C PHE A 161 -4.47 6.72 12.77
N ARG A 162 -4.02 7.95 12.96
CA ARG A 162 -3.67 8.46 14.30
C ARG A 162 -4.88 8.52 15.22
N ALA A 163 -6.03 8.96 14.70
CA ALA A 163 -7.28 8.99 15.45
C ALA A 163 -7.70 7.58 15.88
N ALA A 164 -7.60 6.59 14.99
CA ALA A 164 -7.91 5.19 15.29
C ALA A 164 -7.01 4.65 16.43
N ALA A 165 -5.69 4.84 16.33
CA ALA A 165 -4.75 4.43 17.37
C ALA A 165 -5.04 5.09 18.71
N THR A 166 -5.30 6.39 18.72
CA THR A 166 -5.62 7.13 19.95
C THR A 166 -6.95 6.70 20.56
N HIS A 167 -8.00 6.52 19.74
CA HIS A 167 -9.34 6.18 20.22
C HIS A 167 -9.43 4.77 20.77
N LEU A 168 -8.70 3.85 20.17
CA LEU A 168 -8.67 2.44 20.59
C LEU A 168 -7.64 2.17 21.71
N ASP A 169 -6.81 3.16 22.05
CA ASP A 169 -5.66 3.03 22.96
C ASP A 169 -4.70 1.91 22.51
N GLU A 170 -4.52 1.79 21.17
CA GLU A 170 -3.73 0.75 20.53
C GLU A 170 -2.55 1.35 19.76
N PRO A 171 -1.44 0.61 19.56
CA PRO A 171 -0.26 1.17 18.90
C PRO A 171 -0.50 1.54 17.43
N LEU A 172 0.10 2.67 17.02
CA LEU A 172 0.45 2.96 15.63
C LEU A 172 1.95 2.73 15.50
N THR A 173 2.33 1.65 14.83
CA THR A 173 3.75 1.29 14.64
C THR A 173 4.31 1.91 13.35
N ILE A 174 5.45 2.57 13.49
CA ILE A 174 6.21 3.13 12.35
C ILE A 174 7.49 2.31 12.18
N VAL A 175 7.64 1.66 11.04
CA VAL A 175 8.77 0.75 10.74
C VAL A 175 9.80 1.47 9.89
N ALA A 176 10.99 1.72 10.42
CA ALA A 176 12.10 2.36 9.68
C ALA A 176 12.68 1.36 8.66
N VAL A 177 12.40 1.57 7.37
CA VAL A 177 12.78 0.66 6.28
C VAL A 177 14.29 0.56 6.14
N GLU A 178 15.02 1.65 6.33
CA GLU A 178 16.49 1.68 6.27
C GLU A 178 17.12 0.72 7.28
N ASN A 179 16.56 0.62 8.49
CA ASN A 179 17.07 -0.28 9.52
C ASN A 179 16.94 -1.75 9.09
N LEU A 180 15.82 -2.09 8.44
CA LEU A 180 15.59 -3.45 7.92
C LEU A 180 16.54 -3.80 6.79
N VAL A 181 16.82 -2.84 5.91
CA VAL A 181 17.80 -3.03 4.81
C VAL A 181 19.22 -3.15 5.36
N GLN A 182 19.61 -2.30 6.31
CA GLN A 182 20.93 -2.40 6.97
C GLN A 182 21.11 -3.71 7.72
N ALA A 183 20.04 -4.24 8.32
CA ALA A 183 20.03 -5.54 8.98
C ALA A 183 20.00 -6.74 8.00
N GLY A 184 19.94 -6.49 6.69
CA GLY A 184 19.84 -7.54 5.67
C GLY A 184 18.49 -8.27 5.64
N GLN A 185 17.45 -7.69 6.26
CA GLN A 185 16.11 -8.29 6.34
C GLN A 185 15.25 -7.95 5.11
N LEU A 186 15.58 -6.86 4.43
CA LEU A 186 14.90 -6.40 3.22
C LEU A 186 15.90 -6.10 2.11
N GLN A 187 15.54 -6.49 0.90
CA GLN A 187 16.27 -6.16 -0.31
C GLN A 187 15.29 -5.95 -1.47
N HIS A 188 15.58 -4.97 -2.33
CA HIS A 188 14.81 -4.79 -3.55
C HIS A 188 15.24 -5.82 -4.61
N PRO A 189 14.31 -6.46 -5.34
CA PRO A 189 14.65 -7.47 -6.36
C PRO A 189 15.56 -6.92 -7.47
N ASP A 190 15.34 -5.65 -7.87
CA ASP A 190 16.18 -4.96 -8.86
C ASP A 190 17.31 -4.13 -8.19
N SER A 191 17.67 -4.40 -6.93
CA SER A 191 18.72 -3.70 -6.17
C SER A 191 18.55 -2.16 -6.08
N LEU A 192 17.32 -1.65 -6.21
CA LEU A 192 17.04 -0.23 -6.06
C LEU A 192 17.33 0.26 -4.64
N PRO A 193 18.00 1.44 -4.47
CA PRO A 193 18.12 2.09 -3.18
C PRO A 193 16.77 2.42 -2.54
N VAL A 194 16.68 2.33 -1.21
CA VAL A 194 15.45 2.58 -0.41
C VAL A 194 14.80 3.92 -0.75
N ALA A 195 15.60 4.93 -1.03
CA ALA A 195 15.12 6.28 -1.36
C ALA A 195 14.19 6.33 -2.58
N PHE A 196 14.18 5.29 -3.43
CA PHE A 196 13.33 5.23 -4.63
C PHE A 196 12.13 4.31 -4.48
N TRP A 197 12.07 3.47 -3.43
CA TRP A 197 10.98 2.51 -3.29
C TRP A 197 9.60 3.17 -3.18
N PHE A 198 9.56 4.36 -2.57
CA PHE A 198 8.34 5.14 -2.33
C PHE A 198 8.14 6.27 -3.36
N LEU A 199 8.75 6.14 -4.53
CA LEU A 199 8.52 7.09 -5.63
C LEU A 199 7.08 7.03 -6.09
N ASN A 200 6.35 8.15 -5.93
CA ASN A 200 5.00 8.31 -6.46
C ASN A 200 5.04 8.75 -7.92
N VAL A 201 4.35 8.03 -8.80
CA VAL A 201 4.17 8.40 -10.20
C VAL A 201 2.94 9.30 -10.31
N ASN A 202 3.13 10.63 -10.30
CA ASN A 202 2.05 11.63 -10.39
C ASN A 202 2.09 12.45 -11.67
N ALA A 203 3.21 12.44 -12.40
CA ALA A 203 3.44 13.15 -13.65
C ALA A 203 4.26 12.29 -14.61
N SER A 204 4.31 12.69 -15.90
CA SER A 204 5.14 12.00 -16.91
C SER A 204 6.62 11.96 -16.50
N ALA A 205 7.14 13.02 -15.90
CA ALA A 205 8.52 13.05 -15.42
C ALA A 205 8.82 11.99 -14.34
N ASP A 206 7.84 11.67 -13.47
CA ASP A 206 7.97 10.61 -12.47
C ASP A 206 8.00 9.23 -13.15
N LEU A 207 7.19 9.05 -14.18
CA LEU A 207 7.17 7.82 -14.97
C LEU A 207 8.50 7.60 -15.68
N ASP A 208 9.04 8.62 -16.36
CA ASP A 208 10.34 8.58 -17.02
C ASP A 208 11.46 8.24 -16.03
N ARG A 209 11.38 8.82 -14.82
CA ARG A 209 12.30 8.52 -13.73
C ARG A 209 12.19 7.07 -13.27
N ALA A 210 10.97 6.54 -13.08
CA ALA A 210 10.75 5.16 -12.70
C ALA A 210 11.28 4.20 -13.76
N CYS A 211 11.01 4.46 -15.06
CA CYS A 211 11.56 3.68 -16.18
C CYS A 211 13.09 3.67 -16.17
N SER A 212 13.72 4.83 -16.00
CA SER A 212 15.18 4.97 -15.98
C SER A 212 15.83 4.20 -14.82
N LEU A 213 15.23 4.26 -13.63
CA LEU A 213 15.69 3.52 -12.45
C LEU A 213 15.65 2.01 -12.69
N LEU A 214 14.54 1.48 -13.19
CA LEU A 214 14.39 0.05 -13.47
C LEU A 214 15.34 -0.42 -14.59
N ALA A 215 15.56 0.39 -15.63
CA ALA A 215 16.48 0.06 -16.70
C ALA A 215 17.95 0.00 -16.23
N ALA A 216 18.37 0.96 -15.39
CA ALA A 216 19.73 1.04 -14.89
C ALA A 216 20.12 -0.14 -13.98
N HIS A 217 19.17 -0.73 -13.24
CA HIS A 217 19.43 -1.77 -12.26
C HIS A 217 19.16 -3.20 -12.77
N ARG A 218 18.49 -3.36 -13.93
CA ARG A 218 18.36 -4.66 -14.61
C ARG A 218 19.56 -5.04 -15.47
N ALA A 219 20.51 -4.12 -15.68
CA ALA A 219 21.68 -4.30 -16.54
C ALA A 219 22.93 -4.78 -15.76
N ILE A 220 22.80 -5.02 -14.46
CA ILE A 220 23.87 -5.53 -13.58
C ILE A 220 23.54 -6.98 -13.19
#